data_7e017e10faf1cc64c5825480e0ec09f9
#
_entry.id   7e017e10faf1cc64c5825480e0ec09f9
#
_cell.length_a   1.000
_cell.length_b   1.000
_cell.length_c   1.000
_cell.angle_alpha   90.00
_cell.angle_beta   90.00
_cell.angle_gamma   90.00
#
_symmetry.space_group_name_H-M   'P 1'
#
loop_
_entity.id
_entity.type
_entity.pdbx_description
1 polymer ?
#
loop_
_entity_poly.entity_id
_entity_poly.type
_entity_poly.pdbx_seq_one_letter_code
_entity_poly.pdbx_strand_id
1 'polypeptide(L)'
;MLPRIPHIMNIKTPLLFLAALATATFMPSCGHHPIGLAVYHAYDLPTQLPSNPNNVRVKVSLDKQRVYVMEGSKMLLAMPVSVGTPQTPTRPGNYTIFNKDAKHRASTHGYAYSGNQVKQTFLDKRPAGWSFKGTPMPYWCEFSPNYGFHTGWLKHTPCTHGCIRMHENLAPKFFRLVSIGTQVSIAYSQPEDATLSNIPLPPDAGPLPDYAGPMYVGDGYFTQHKTPVYQ
;
A
#
# COMPACT_ATOMS: atom_id res chain seq x y z
N MET A 1 -89.73 31.80 -32.34
CA MET A 1 -89.06 32.50 -31.24
C MET A 1 -87.69 31.78 -31.00
N LEU A 2 -86.64 32.37 -31.53
CA LEU A 2 -85.28 31.80 -31.41
C LEU A 2 -84.51 32.67 -30.40
N PRO A 3 -83.82 32.11 -29.43
CA PRO A 3 -82.94 32.87 -28.52
C PRO A 3 -81.56 33.07 -29.11
N ARG A 4 -81.00 34.23 -28.91
CA ARG A 4 -79.74 34.77 -29.34
C ARG A 4 -78.55 34.02 -28.65
N ILE A 5 -77.50 33.72 -29.41
CA ILE A 5 -76.21 33.23 -28.97
C ILE A 5 -75.34 34.41 -28.53
N PRO A 6 -74.73 34.40 -27.32
CA PRO A 6 -73.75 35.43 -26.95
C PRO A 6 -72.37 35.17 -27.50
N HIS A 7 -71.65 36.23 -27.83
CA HIS A 7 -70.31 36.34 -28.34
C HIS A 7 -69.27 35.64 -27.44
N ILE A 8 -68.45 34.85 -28.09
CA ILE A 8 -67.27 34.26 -27.50
C ILE A 8 -66.14 35.31 -27.51
N MET A 9 -65.69 35.67 -26.36
CA MET A 9 -64.58 36.59 -26.09
C MET A 9 -63.24 35.83 -26.27
N ASN A 10 -62.43 36.28 -27.25
CA ASN A 10 -61.14 35.70 -27.62
C ASN A 10 -60.08 36.14 -26.56
N ILE A 11 -59.77 35.28 -25.63
CA ILE A 11 -58.68 35.50 -24.64
C ILE A 11 -57.38 35.00 -25.28
N LYS A 12 -56.53 35.95 -25.69
CA LYS A 12 -55.16 35.67 -26.10
C LYS A 12 -54.32 35.38 -24.85
N THR A 13 -54.01 34.13 -24.62
CA THR A 13 -53.06 33.71 -23.53
C THR A 13 -51.62 33.91 -24.01
N PRO A 14 -50.80 34.66 -23.32
CA PRO A 14 -49.37 34.72 -23.66
C PRO A 14 -48.68 33.43 -23.22
N LEU A 15 -47.98 32.83 -24.19
CA LEU A 15 -47.11 31.67 -23.95
C LEU A 15 -45.87 32.14 -23.18
N LEU A 16 -45.80 31.86 -21.88
CA LEU A 16 -44.59 32.01 -21.10
C LEU A 16 -43.64 30.86 -21.44
N PHE A 17 -42.58 31.14 -22.16
CA PHE A 17 -41.44 30.24 -22.31
C PHE A 17 -40.68 30.17 -20.98
N LEU A 18 -40.88 29.11 -20.22
CA LEU A 18 -40.05 28.78 -19.07
C LEU A 18 -38.73 28.20 -19.60
N ALA A 19 -37.70 29.02 -19.65
CA ALA A 19 -36.34 28.55 -19.92
C ALA A 19 -35.87 27.77 -18.69
N ALA A 20 -35.92 26.45 -18.76
CA ALA A 20 -35.29 25.57 -17.77
C ALA A 20 -33.76 25.72 -17.86
N LEU A 21 -33.18 26.48 -16.96
CA LEU A 21 -31.72 26.57 -16.77
C LEU A 21 -31.28 25.25 -16.15
N ALA A 22 -30.77 24.33 -16.99
CA ALA A 22 -30.14 23.12 -16.54
C ALA A 22 -28.81 23.49 -15.88
N THR A 23 -28.80 23.65 -14.57
CA THR A 23 -27.56 23.71 -13.78
C THR A 23 -26.93 22.32 -13.83
N ALA A 24 -25.96 22.13 -14.72
CA ALA A 24 -25.07 21.00 -14.66
C ALA A 24 -24.27 21.08 -13.35
N THR A 25 -24.72 20.35 -12.33
CA THR A 25 -23.91 20.13 -11.14
C THR A 25 -22.70 19.29 -11.56
N PHE A 26 -21.57 19.94 -11.77
CA PHE A 26 -20.28 19.26 -11.83
C PHE A 26 -20.06 18.62 -10.47
N MET A 27 -20.40 17.33 -10.34
CA MET A 27 -19.91 16.51 -9.27
C MET A 27 -18.39 16.39 -9.51
N PRO A 28 -17.53 16.83 -8.58
CA PRO A 28 -16.14 16.52 -8.69
C PRO A 28 -16.03 14.98 -8.61
N SER A 29 -15.79 14.37 -9.75
CA SER A 29 -15.30 13.00 -9.79
C SER A 29 -14.06 12.98 -8.89
N CYS A 30 -14.06 12.17 -7.82
CA CYS A 30 -12.85 11.83 -7.09
C CYS A 30 -11.93 11.02 -8.01
N GLY A 31 -11.47 11.66 -9.08
CA GLY A 31 -10.44 11.13 -9.95
C GLY A 31 -9.18 10.97 -9.12
N HIS A 32 -8.59 9.81 -9.16
CA HIS A 32 -7.28 9.52 -8.61
C HIS A 32 -6.31 10.56 -9.17
N HIS A 33 -5.93 11.53 -8.34
CA HIS A 33 -5.05 12.60 -8.78
C HIS A 33 -3.66 12.00 -9.07
N PRO A 34 -3.11 12.17 -10.28
CA PRO A 34 -1.74 11.76 -10.60
C PRO A 34 -0.70 12.33 -9.62
N ILE A 35 -1.03 13.44 -8.96
CA ILE A 35 -0.23 14.06 -7.89
C ILE A 35 -0.06 13.10 -6.70
N GLY A 36 -1.08 12.36 -6.29
CA GLY A 36 -0.99 11.43 -5.15
C GLY A 36 0.00 10.28 -5.41
N LEU A 37 0.01 9.73 -6.62
CA LEU A 37 0.92 8.66 -7.01
C LEU A 37 2.38 9.17 -7.11
N ALA A 38 2.60 10.34 -7.73
CA ALA A 38 3.92 10.95 -7.82
C ALA A 38 4.51 11.27 -6.44
N VAL A 39 3.68 11.77 -5.52
CA VAL A 39 4.08 12.06 -4.13
C VAL A 39 4.40 10.75 -3.39
N TYR A 40 3.60 9.70 -3.59
CA TYR A 40 3.89 8.38 -3.03
C TYR A 40 5.26 7.87 -3.50
N HIS A 41 5.51 7.83 -4.80
CA HIS A 41 6.79 7.36 -5.35
C HIS A 41 8.00 8.24 -4.98
N ALA A 42 7.77 9.53 -4.70
CA ALA A 42 8.82 10.44 -4.25
C ALA A 42 9.14 10.33 -2.75
N TYR A 43 8.23 9.69 -1.97
CA TYR A 43 8.41 9.57 -0.53
C TYR A 43 9.67 8.77 -0.19
N ASP A 44 10.51 9.35 0.68
CA ASP A 44 11.73 8.72 1.18
C ASP A 44 12.08 9.27 2.56
N LEU A 45 12.91 8.54 3.30
CA LEU A 45 13.37 8.92 4.63
C LEU A 45 14.89 8.76 4.76
N PRO A 46 15.54 9.59 5.57
CA PRO A 46 16.98 9.50 5.82
C PRO A 46 17.33 8.14 6.43
N THR A 47 18.48 7.62 6.03
CA THR A 47 18.96 6.31 6.45
C THR A 47 20.47 6.36 6.62
N GLN A 48 20.97 5.87 7.76
CA GLN A 48 22.38 5.79 8.05
C GLN A 48 22.84 4.33 7.99
N LEU A 49 24.07 4.10 7.52
CA LEU A 49 24.68 2.78 7.58
C LEU A 49 25.19 2.49 9.01
N PRO A 50 25.13 1.23 9.46
CA PRO A 50 25.67 0.85 10.74
C PRO A 50 27.20 0.87 10.73
N SER A 51 27.80 1.22 11.87
CA SER A 51 29.23 1.06 12.10
C SER A 51 29.59 -0.42 12.30
N ASN A 52 28.70 -1.16 12.96
CA ASN A 52 28.84 -2.62 13.14
C ASN A 52 27.49 -3.31 12.82
N PRO A 53 27.36 -3.98 11.69
CA PRO A 53 26.11 -4.67 11.30
C PRO A 53 25.61 -5.71 12.32
N ASN A 54 26.50 -6.30 13.12
CA ASN A 54 26.12 -7.29 14.15
C ASN A 54 25.35 -6.67 15.32
N ASN A 55 25.48 -5.36 15.53
CA ASN A 55 24.78 -4.63 16.57
C ASN A 55 23.42 -4.09 16.14
N VAL A 56 23.05 -4.33 14.88
CA VAL A 56 21.75 -3.89 14.35
C VAL A 56 20.61 -4.69 15.00
N ARG A 57 19.57 -3.97 15.42
CA ARG A 57 18.32 -4.52 15.98
C ARG A 57 17.13 -3.85 15.30
N VAL A 58 16.07 -4.60 15.10
CA VAL A 58 14.81 -4.10 14.56
C VAL A 58 13.76 -4.09 15.67
N LYS A 59 13.05 -2.99 15.81
CA LYS A 59 11.92 -2.85 16.72
C LYS A 59 10.68 -2.48 15.92
N VAL A 60 9.57 -3.14 16.19
CA VAL A 60 8.29 -2.91 15.52
C VAL A 60 7.25 -2.49 16.53
N SER A 61 6.68 -1.31 16.35
CA SER A 61 5.52 -0.82 17.11
C SER A 61 4.25 -1.10 16.29
N LEU A 62 3.38 -1.96 16.82
CA LEU A 62 2.13 -2.34 16.14
C LEU A 62 1.10 -1.21 16.20
N ASP A 63 0.96 -0.54 17.36
CA ASP A 63 -0.02 0.55 17.54
C ASP A 63 0.30 1.77 16.68
N LYS A 64 1.60 2.06 16.51
CA LYS A 64 2.05 3.18 15.68
C LYS A 64 2.28 2.80 14.23
N GLN A 65 2.25 1.50 13.90
CA GLN A 65 2.64 0.97 12.59
C GLN A 65 4.01 1.56 12.15
N ARG A 66 5.03 1.34 12.99
CA ARG A 66 6.39 1.86 12.79
C ARG A 66 7.43 0.77 12.92
N VAL A 67 8.49 0.92 12.16
CA VAL A 67 9.73 0.13 12.30
C VAL A 67 10.87 1.07 12.62
N TYR A 68 11.65 0.69 13.62
CA TYR A 68 12.87 1.35 14.06
C TYR A 68 14.04 0.40 13.88
N VAL A 69 15.02 0.78 13.06
CA VAL A 69 16.27 0.04 12.89
C VAL A 69 17.34 0.76 13.68
N MET A 70 17.89 0.09 14.67
CA MET A 70 18.79 0.66 15.68
C MET A 70 20.16 -0.02 15.66
N GLU A 71 21.23 0.73 15.93
CA GLU A 71 22.54 0.22 16.33
C GLU A 71 22.83 0.76 17.76
N GLY A 72 22.59 -0.07 18.78
CA GLY A 72 22.55 0.41 20.15
C GLY A 72 21.47 1.46 20.37
N SER A 73 21.86 2.67 20.79
CA SER A 73 20.97 3.83 20.91
C SER A 73 20.86 4.68 19.64
N LYS A 74 21.73 4.43 18.64
CA LYS A 74 21.74 5.16 17.38
C LYS A 74 20.64 4.65 16.48
N MET A 75 19.76 5.54 16.01
CA MET A 75 18.76 5.22 15.00
C MET A 75 19.38 5.26 13.61
N LEU A 76 19.22 4.18 12.84
CA LEU A 76 19.67 4.05 11.47
C LEU A 76 18.55 4.36 10.48
N LEU A 77 17.32 3.91 10.79
CA LEU A 77 16.12 4.15 9.99
C LEU A 77 14.89 4.06 10.89
N ALA A 78 13.99 5.04 10.77
CA ALA A 78 12.65 4.97 11.33
C ALA A 78 11.65 5.16 10.20
N MET A 79 10.67 4.27 10.05
CA MET A 79 9.75 4.31 8.91
C MET A 79 8.33 3.83 9.26
N PRO A 80 7.29 4.36 8.59
CA PRO A 80 5.95 3.81 8.65
C PRO A 80 5.91 2.46 7.93
N VAL A 81 5.01 1.59 8.39
CA VAL A 81 4.75 0.28 7.82
C VAL A 81 3.26 -0.03 7.86
N SER A 82 2.80 -1.04 7.14
CA SER A 82 1.46 -1.61 7.38
C SER A 82 1.63 -3.00 7.99
N VAL A 83 0.85 -3.23 9.05
CA VAL A 83 0.86 -4.51 9.81
C VAL A 83 -0.40 -5.33 9.53
N GLY A 84 -0.49 -6.50 10.14
CA GLY A 84 -1.63 -7.42 10.00
C GLY A 84 -2.93 -6.84 10.54
N THR A 85 -4.04 -7.22 9.89
CA THR A 85 -5.40 -6.87 10.35
C THR A 85 -5.72 -7.57 11.69
N PRO A 86 -6.76 -7.14 12.42
CA PRO A 86 -7.20 -7.84 13.62
C PRO A 86 -7.53 -9.34 13.40
N GLN A 87 -7.99 -9.71 12.19
CA GLN A 87 -8.30 -11.10 11.82
C GLN A 87 -7.06 -11.93 11.50
N THR A 88 -6.00 -11.28 11.02
CA THR A 88 -4.71 -11.89 10.67
C THR A 88 -3.56 -11.05 11.23
N PRO A 89 -3.39 -11.00 12.56
CA PRO A 89 -2.50 -10.03 13.18
C PRO A 89 -1.02 -10.36 12.98
N THR A 90 -0.19 -9.32 12.91
CA THR A 90 1.23 -9.46 13.16
C THR A 90 1.42 -9.76 14.64
N ARG A 91 2.00 -10.90 14.98
CA ARG A 91 2.09 -11.37 16.38
C ARG A 91 3.24 -10.68 17.12
N PRO A 92 2.99 -10.12 18.32
CA PRO A 92 4.07 -9.66 19.20
C PRO A 92 5.03 -10.80 19.57
N GLY A 93 6.28 -10.48 19.80
CA GLY A 93 7.31 -11.45 20.21
C GLY A 93 8.70 -11.01 19.81
N ASN A 94 9.68 -11.84 20.19
CA ASN A 94 11.06 -11.68 19.78
C ASN A 94 11.39 -12.73 18.71
N TYR A 95 11.96 -12.28 17.63
CA TYR A 95 12.24 -13.05 16.42
C TYR A 95 13.68 -12.80 15.96
N THR A 96 14.08 -13.57 14.98
CA THR A 96 15.37 -13.41 14.29
C THR A 96 15.12 -13.50 12.78
N ILE A 97 15.71 -12.61 11.99
CA ILE A 97 15.68 -12.75 10.54
C ILE A 97 16.52 -13.98 10.17
N PHE A 98 15.89 -14.97 9.56
CA PHE A 98 16.57 -16.23 9.18
C PHE A 98 16.62 -16.46 7.66
N ASN A 99 15.88 -15.66 6.87
CA ASN A 99 15.91 -15.73 5.42
C ASN A 99 15.79 -14.34 4.80
N LYS A 100 16.50 -14.12 3.69
CA LYS A 100 16.44 -12.88 2.91
C LYS A 100 16.43 -13.18 1.43
N ASP A 101 15.49 -12.61 0.69
CA ASP A 101 15.38 -12.75 -0.75
C ASP A 101 14.89 -11.44 -1.38
N ALA A 102 15.69 -10.85 -2.27
CA ALA A 102 15.33 -9.60 -2.93
C ALA A 102 14.17 -9.75 -3.94
N LYS A 103 13.91 -10.97 -4.44
CA LYS A 103 12.93 -11.27 -5.48
C LYS A 103 11.88 -12.29 -5.05
N HIS A 104 11.58 -12.35 -3.77
CA HIS A 104 10.64 -13.30 -3.20
C HIS A 104 9.24 -13.19 -3.81
N ARG A 105 8.55 -14.32 -3.87
CA ARG A 105 7.14 -14.42 -4.24
C ARG A 105 6.39 -15.29 -3.23
N ALA A 106 5.16 -14.90 -2.91
CA ALA A 106 4.30 -15.72 -2.06
C ALA A 106 4.07 -17.10 -2.68
N SER A 107 3.97 -18.13 -1.83
CA SER A 107 3.81 -19.51 -2.27
C SER A 107 2.36 -19.84 -2.69
N THR A 108 1.37 -19.29 -1.99
CA THR A 108 -0.05 -19.68 -2.15
C THR A 108 -0.96 -18.58 -2.67
N HIS A 109 -0.63 -17.31 -2.40
CA HIS A 109 -1.36 -16.15 -2.90
C HIS A 109 -0.68 -15.59 -4.14
N GLY A 110 -1.43 -15.30 -5.19
CA GLY A 110 -0.79 -14.76 -6.39
C GLY A 110 -1.75 -14.53 -7.52
N TYR A 111 -1.26 -14.74 -8.71
CA TYR A 111 -1.95 -14.43 -9.95
C TYR A 111 -1.92 -15.64 -10.87
N ALA A 112 -3.12 -16.11 -11.28
CA ALA A 112 -3.27 -17.00 -12.40
C ALA A 112 -3.26 -16.17 -13.69
N TYR A 113 -2.64 -16.69 -14.75
CA TYR A 113 -2.56 -15.99 -16.02
C TYR A 113 -2.61 -16.94 -17.21
N SER A 114 -3.19 -16.44 -18.31
CA SER A 114 -3.26 -17.13 -19.60
C SER A 114 -3.27 -16.07 -20.72
N GLY A 115 -2.29 -16.07 -21.60
CA GLY A 115 -2.09 -14.98 -22.57
C GLY A 115 -1.98 -13.63 -21.84
N ASN A 116 -2.81 -12.67 -22.24
CA ASN A 116 -2.85 -11.32 -21.63
C ASN A 116 -3.80 -11.21 -20.43
N GLN A 117 -4.48 -12.29 -20.06
CA GLN A 117 -5.39 -12.28 -18.91
C GLN A 117 -4.63 -12.60 -17.63
N VAL A 118 -4.86 -11.79 -16.59
CA VAL A 118 -4.27 -11.97 -15.25
C VAL A 118 -5.37 -11.83 -14.22
N LYS A 119 -5.48 -12.79 -13.31
CA LYS A 119 -6.49 -12.82 -12.25
C LYS A 119 -5.83 -13.12 -10.92
N GLN A 120 -6.05 -12.28 -9.93
CA GLN A 120 -5.63 -12.56 -8.56
C GLN A 120 -6.40 -13.77 -8.01
N THR A 121 -5.70 -14.73 -7.43
CA THR A 121 -6.27 -15.97 -6.90
C THR A 121 -5.29 -16.68 -5.95
N PHE A 122 -5.75 -17.79 -5.38
CA PHE A 122 -4.91 -18.75 -4.67
C PHE A 122 -4.42 -19.84 -5.63
N LEU A 123 -3.29 -20.45 -5.32
CA LEU A 123 -2.71 -21.51 -6.13
C LEU A 123 -3.70 -22.71 -6.32
N ASP A 124 -4.38 -23.10 -5.24
CA ASP A 124 -5.37 -24.18 -5.21
C ASP A 124 -6.68 -23.84 -5.95
N LYS A 125 -6.92 -22.54 -6.18
CA LYS A 125 -8.10 -22.02 -6.92
C LYS A 125 -7.75 -21.54 -8.34
N ARG A 126 -6.58 -21.90 -8.82
CA ARG A 126 -6.14 -21.55 -10.17
C ARG A 126 -7.05 -22.25 -11.21
N PRO A 127 -7.57 -21.52 -12.22
CA PRO A 127 -8.32 -22.11 -13.30
C PRO A 127 -7.52 -23.19 -14.04
N ALA A 128 -8.19 -24.25 -14.50
CA ALA A 128 -7.55 -25.30 -15.27
C ALA A 128 -6.87 -24.73 -16.54
N GLY A 129 -5.67 -25.20 -16.84
CA GLY A 129 -4.90 -24.74 -18.00
C GLY A 129 -4.21 -23.36 -17.86
N TRP A 130 -4.42 -22.65 -16.74
CA TRP A 130 -3.72 -21.39 -16.47
C TRP A 130 -2.40 -21.62 -15.74
N SER A 131 -1.43 -20.76 -15.99
CA SER A 131 -0.21 -20.68 -15.20
C SER A 131 -0.45 -19.91 -13.90
N PHE A 132 0.46 -20.02 -12.92
CA PHE A 132 0.38 -19.29 -11.65
C PHE A 132 1.75 -18.70 -11.29
N LYS A 133 1.74 -17.45 -10.80
CA LYS A 133 2.89 -16.85 -10.10
C LYS A 133 2.42 -16.24 -8.79
N GLY A 134 3.18 -16.46 -7.73
CA GLY A 134 2.94 -15.84 -6.42
C GLY A 134 3.03 -14.33 -6.47
N THR A 135 2.28 -13.67 -5.59
CA THR A 135 2.38 -12.20 -5.40
C THR A 135 3.84 -11.82 -5.16
N PRO A 136 4.40 -10.88 -5.93
CA PRO A 136 5.76 -10.42 -5.70
C PRO A 136 5.86 -9.69 -4.36
N MET A 137 6.89 -10.03 -3.60
CA MET A 137 7.19 -9.50 -2.27
C MET A 137 8.67 -9.09 -2.20
N PRO A 138 9.07 -8.02 -2.94
CA PRO A 138 10.48 -7.61 -3.03
C PRO A 138 11.08 -7.30 -1.66
N TYR A 139 12.39 -7.54 -1.54
CA TYR A 139 13.16 -7.27 -0.31
C TYR A 139 12.63 -8.02 0.91
N TRP A 140 12.26 -9.27 0.69
CA TRP A 140 11.80 -10.19 1.73
C TRP A 140 12.86 -10.39 2.81
N CYS A 141 12.45 -10.20 4.07
CA CYS A 141 13.24 -10.55 5.26
C CYS A 141 12.33 -11.34 6.21
N GLU A 142 12.48 -12.65 6.21
CA GLU A 142 11.65 -13.57 6.97
C GLU A 142 12.08 -13.64 8.44
N PHE A 143 11.12 -13.46 9.35
CA PHE A 143 11.36 -13.52 10.80
C PHE A 143 10.55 -14.61 11.50
N SER A 144 9.54 -15.16 10.85
CA SER A 144 8.76 -16.33 11.28
C SER A 144 8.32 -17.08 10.02
N PRO A 145 8.09 -18.40 10.05
CA PRO A 145 7.70 -19.17 8.87
C PRO A 145 6.53 -18.52 8.11
N ASN A 146 6.76 -18.13 6.87
CA ASN A 146 5.83 -17.41 5.99
C ASN A 146 5.45 -15.98 6.43
N TYR A 147 6.14 -15.41 7.41
CA TYR A 147 5.95 -14.01 7.84
C TYR A 147 7.26 -13.24 7.75
N GLY A 148 7.21 -12.10 7.11
CA GLY A 148 8.40 -11.29 6.87
C GLY A 148 8.09 -9.82 6.59
N PHE A 149 9.15 -9.05 6.48
CA PHE A 149 9.12 -7.70 5.93
C PHE A 149 9.20 -7.80 4.41
N HIS A 150 8.45 -6.96 3.68
CA HIS A 150 8.52 -6.89 2.22
C HIS A 150 7.98 -5.58 1.69
N THR A 151 8.28 -5.26 0.44
CA THR A 151 7.71 -4.09 -0.26
C THR A 151 6.24 -4.28 -0.57
N GLY A 152 5.48 -3.19 -0.55
CA GLY A 152 4.11 -3.11 -1.06
C GLY A 152 3.49 -1.75 -0.76
N TRP A 153 2.29 -1.53 -1.29
CA TRP A 153 1.54 -0.31 -1.02
C TRP A 153 1.23 -0.17 0.47
N LEU A 154 1.61 0.96 1.07
CA LEU A 154 1.28 1.27 2.45
C LEU A 154 -0.13 1.81 2.56
N LYS A 155 -0.81 1.41 3.63
CA LYS A 155 -2.04 2.03 4.13
C LYS A 155 -1.80 2.56 5.53
N HIS A 156 -2.54 3.59 5.91
CA HIS A 156 -2.43 4.16 7.26
C HIS A 156 -3.15 3.31 8.32
N THR A 157 -3.78 2.22 7.89
CA THR A 157 -4.46 1.23 8.74
C THR A 157 -3.87 -0.17 8.55
N PRO A 158 -4.00 -1.07 9.55
CA PRO A 158 -3.63 -2.46 9.40
C PRO A 158 -4.32 -3.11 8.18
N CYS A 159 -3.55 -3.74 7.28
CA CYS A 159 -4.10 -4.24 6.02
C CYS A 159 -3.42 -5.50 5.48
N THR A 160 -2.52 -6.12 6.23
CA THR A 160 -1.82 -7.33 5.79
C THR A 160 -2.38 -8.59 6.43
N HIS A 161 -1.90 -9.75 6.01
CA HIS A 161 -2.20 -11.04 6.64
C HIS A 161 -1.13 -11.45 7.68
N GLY A 162 -0.50 -10.47 8.32
CA GLY A 162 0.50 -10.67 9.38
C GLY A 162 1.93 -10.30 8.97
N CYS A 163 2.24 -10.19 7.69
CA CYS A 163 3.50 -9.62 7.22
C CYS A 163 3.60 -8.13 7.54
N ILE A 164 4.81 -7.58 7.48
CA ILE A 164 5.09 -6.17 7.68
C ILE A 164 5.44 -5.56 6.32
N ARG A 165 4.54 -4.71 5.82
CA ARG A 165 4.67 -4.11 4.50
C ARG A 165 5.40 -2.78 4.60
N MET A 166 6.42 -2.59 3.78
CA MET A 166 7.28 -1.41 3.72
C MET A 166 7.06 -0.63 2.42
N HIS A 167 7.28 0.68 2.48
CA HIS A 167 7.31 1.53 1.28
C HIS A 167 8.43 1.09 0.32
N GLU A 168 8.19 1.22 -0.98
CA GLU A 168 9.12 0.75 -2.04
C GLU A 168 10.52 1.38 -1.96
N ASN A 169 10.66 2.65 -1.57
CA ASN A 169 11.94 3.32 -1.44
C ASN A 169 12.66 2.97 -0.13
N LEU A 170 11.94 2.53 0.90
CA LEU A 170 12.50 2.20 2.23
C LEU A 170 12.83 0.72 2.37
N ALA A 171 12.12 -0.15 1.67
CA ALA A 171 12.38 -1.59 1.71
C ALA A 171 13.81 -1.97 1.28
N PRO A 172 14.40 -1.44 0.20
CA PRO A 172 15.80 -1.73 -0.15
C PRO A 172 16.78 -1.20 0.90
N LYS A 173 16.49 -0.06 1.55
CA LYS A 173 17.30 0.48 2.66
C LYS A 173 17.25 -0.45 3.86
N PHE A 174 16.06 -0.84 4.30
CA PHE A 174 15.87 -1.82 5.36
C PHE A 174 16.60 -3.13 5.06
N PHE A 175 16.41 -3.67 3.85
CA PHE A 175 17.05 -4.91 3.42
C PHE A 175 18.57 -4.83 3.50
N ARG A 176 19.18 -3.68 3.21
CA ARG A 176 20.61 -3.43 3.32
C ARG A 176 21.09 -3.37 4.77
N LEU A 177 20.28 -2.78 5.66
CA LEU A 177 20.65 -2.59 7.07
C LEU A 177 20.62 -3.87 7.88
N VAL A 178 19.76 -4.84 7.54
CA VAL A 178 19.58 -6.08 8.29
C VAL A 178 20.31 -7.25 7.64
N SER A 179 20.70 -8.22 8.46
CA SER A 179 21.36 -9.45 8.04
C SER A 179 20.60 -10.67 8.59
N ILE A 180 20.87 -11.85 8.08
CA ILE A 180 20.50 -13.11 8.73
C ILE A 180 21.14 -13.08 10.13
N GLY A 181 20.34 -13.37 11.16
CA GLY A 181 20.73 -13.24 12.57
C GLY A 181 20.30 -11.93 13.23
N THR A 182 19.86 -10.92 12.47
CA THR A 182 19.34 -9.67 13.07
C THR A 182 18.12 -9.95 13.95
N GLN A 183 18.16 -9.47 15.20
CA GLN A 183 17.07 -9.62 16.16
C GLN A 183 15.94 -8.63 15.85
N VAL A 184 14.70 -9.11 15.97
CA VAL A 184 13.48 -8.34 15.74
C VAL A 184 12.59 -8.43 16.97
N SER A 185 12.28 -7.28 17.58
CA SER A 185 11.31 -7.18 18.68
C SER A 185 10.02 -6.56 18.17
N ILE A 186 8.93 -7.29 18.22
CA ILE A 186 7.59 -6.83 17.83
C ILE A 186 6.76 -6.67 19.11
N ALA A 187 6.27 -5.46 19.37
CA ALA A 187 5.43 -5.14 20.51
C ALA A 187 4.32 -4.17 20.12
N TYR A 188 3.30 -4.04 20.94
CA TYR A 188 2.25 -3.03 20.73
C TYR A 188 2.82 -1.62 20.74
N SER A 189 3.76 -1.34 21.64
CA SER A 189 4.50 -0.08 21.71
C SER A 189 5.99 -0.32 21.87
N GLN A 190 6.80 0.64 21.43
CA GLN A 190 8.26 0.65 21.62
C GLN A 190 8.67 1.95 22.30
N PRO A 191 9.79 1.98 23.06
CA PRO A 191 10.29 3.21 23.69
C PRO A 191 10.47 4.36 22.69
N GLU A 192 10.84 4.06 21.46
CA GLU A 192 11.05 5.00 20.37
C GLU A 192 9.78 5.76 19.96
N ASP A 193 8.59 5.21 20.26
CA ASP A 193 7.31 5.86 19.95
C ASP A 193 7.16 7.22 20.64
N ALA A 194 7.75 7.38 21.83
CA ALA A 194 7.71 8.62 22.60
C ALA A 194 8.60 9.72 22.02
N THR A 195 9.71 9.35 21.39
CA THR A 195 10.73 10.28 20.91
C THR A 195 10.64 10.56 19.39
N LEU A 196 9.99 9.67 18.65
CA LEU A 196 9.93 9.68 17.17
C LEU A 196 8.49 9.74 16.66
N SER A 197 7.63 10.50 17.33
CA SER A 197 6.20 10.61 17.01
C SER A 197 5.91 11.21 15.62
N ASN A 198 6.83 12.01 15.07
CA ASN A 198 6.61 12.84 13.88
C ASN A 198 7.26 12.29 12.60
N ILE A 199 7.31 10.97 12.43
CA ILE A 199 7.72 10.39 11.14
C ILE A 199 6.66 10.73 10.10
N PRO A 200 7.00 11.47 9.02
CA PRO A 200 6.04 11.79 7.99
C PRO A 200 5.49 10.51 7.34
N LEU A 201 4.22 10.54 6.95
CA LEU A 201 3.55 9.42 6.28
C LEU A 201 3.52 9.67 4.76
N PRO A 202 3.71 8.63 3.93
CA PRO A 202 3.38 8.74 2.52
C PRO A 202 1.85 8.90 2.37
N PRO A 203 1.33 9.31 1.21
CA PRO A 203 -0.09 9.20 0.92
C PRO A 203 -0.61 7.78 1.19
N ASP A 204 -1.85 7.66 1.68
CA ASP A 204 -2.48 6.36 1.86
C ASP A 204 -2.66 5.66 0.51
N ALA A 205 -2.23 4.39 0.42
CA ALA A 205 -2.32 3.62 -0.82
C ALA A 205 -3.75 3.18 -1.17
N GLY A 206 -4.73 3.36 -0.26
CA GLY A 206 -6.12 2.98 -0.53
C GLY A 206 -6.70 3.58 -1.80
N PRO A 207 -6.53 4.89 -2.06
CA PRO A 207 -7.01 5.54 -3.28
C PRO A 207 -6.02 5.49 -4.45
N LEU A 208 -4.79 4.99 -4.27
CA LEU A 208 -3.78 4.94 -5.32
C LEU A 208 -4.07 3.78 -6.29
N PRO A 209 -3.82 3.96 -7.61
CA PRO A 209 -4.00 2.90 -8.59
C PRO A 209 -3.01 1.77 -8.33
N ASP A 210 -3.46 0.55 -8.53
CA ASP A 210 -2.61 -0.63 -8.50
C ASP A 210 -1.86 -0.78 -9.84
N TYR A 211 -0.82 -1.63 -9.86
CA TYR A 211 -0.11 -1.94 -11.08
C TYR A 211 -0.98 -2.74 -12.06
N ALA A 212 -0.69 -2.62 -13.35
CA ALA A 212 -1.34 -3.45 -14.36
C ALA A 212 -1.07 -4.95 -14.09
N GLY A 213 -2.09 -5.79 -14.29
CA GLY A 213 -2.04 -7.23 -14.02
C GLY A 213 -0.78 -7.94 -14.56
N PRO A 214 -0.35 -7.73 -15.82
CA PRO A 214 0.86 -8.34 -16.38
C PRO A 214 2.14 -8.05 -15.59
N MET A 215 2.22 -6.90 -14.91
CA MET A 215 3.36 -6.53 -14.08
C MET A 215 3.58 -7.49 -12.92
N TYR A 216 2.49 -7.97 -12.32
CA TYR A 216 2.57 -8.91 -11.19
C TYR A 216 3.10 -10.29 -11.55
N VAL A 217 2.93 -10.73 -12.79
CA VAL A 217 3.42 -12.02 -13.28
C VAL A 217 4.77 -11.91 -13.97
N GLY A 218 5.21 -10.69 -14.33
CA GLY A 218 6.52 -10.41 -14.91
C GLY A 218 7.61 -10.20 -13.86
N ASP A 219 8.87 -10.36 -14.27
CA ASP A 219 10.03 -10.06 -13.41
C ASP A 219 10.35 -8.55 -13.36
N GLY A 220 9.78 -7.76 -14.28
CA GLY A 220 9.85 -6.30 -14.26
C GLY A 220 9.33 -5.66 -12.97
N TYR A 221 8.46 -6.35 -12.23
CA TYR A 221 8.03 -5.88 -10.91
C TYR A 221 9.19 -5.64 -9.94
N PHE A 222 10.22 -6.48 -10.00
CA PHE A 222 11.38 -6.40 -9.11
C PHE A 222 12.42 -5.34 -9.53
N THR A 223 12.27 -4.76 -10.72
CA THR A 223 13.22 -3.76 -11.26
C THR A 223 12.74 -2.32 -11.12
N GLN A 224 11.58 -2.09 -10.50
CA GLN A 224 10.98 -0.75 -10.36
C GLN A 224 11.62 0.10 -9.26
N HIS A 225 12.31 -0.54 -8.31
CA HIS A 225 12.81 0.13 -7.13
C HIS A 225 14.07 0.94 -7.46
N LYS A 226 14.13 2.15 -6.91
CA LYS A 226 15.29 3.04 -7.06
C LYS A 226 16.49 2.47 -6.31
N THR A 227 17.69 2.85 -6.74
CA THR A 227 18.90 2.61 -5.96
C THR A 227 18.80 3.38 -4.64
N PRO A 228 18.97 2.73 -3.47
CA PRO A 228 18.90 3.41 -2.18
C PRO A 228 19.99 4.47 -2.04
N VAL A 229 19.62 5.62 -1.48
CA VAL A 229 20.55 6.66 -1.07
C VAL A 229 20.71 6.61 0.44
N TYR A 230 21.94 6.53 0.92
CA TYR A 230 22.30 6.53 2.34
C TYR A 230 23.00 7.85 2.69
N GLN A 231 22.81 8.32 3.92
CA GLN A 231 23.46 9.51 4.49
C GLN A 231 24.63 9.11 5.39
#